data_c7d6b6dd479e8bd57f03777e32902b57
#
_entry.id   c7d6b6dd479e8bd57f03777e32902b57
#
_cell.length_a   1.000
_cell.length_b   1.000
_cell.length_c   1.000
_cell.angle_alpha   90.00
_cell.angle_beta   90.00
_cell.angle_gamma   90.00
#
_symmetry.space_group_name_H-M   'P 1'
#
loop_
_entity.id
_entity.type
_entity.pdbx_description
1 polymer ?
#
loop_
_entity_poly.entity_id
_entity_poly.type
_entity_poly.pdbx_seq_one_letter_code
_entity_poly.pdbx_strand_id
1 'polypeptide(L)'
;MNIHQHTFTTVNGDPVDLATMTDKVILVVNTASQCGWTWQYDQLEELYQIYKDQGLVVVAFPSNNFGNQEPGTDQEIAEFCSTTHKITFPVVAKSDVIGNNQNLLFADLVAITGHQPQWNFNKYLISKSAGTVKFFDQNINPMDQVLLDELTQLLN
;
A
#
# COMPACT_ATOMS: atom_id res chain seq x y z
N MET A 1 17.63 8.42 3.74
CA MET A 1 16.68 7.53 3.04
C MET A 1 15.66 8.37 2.29
N ASN A 2 15.56 8.16 1.00
CA ASN A 2 14.63 8.94 0.16
C ASN A 2 13.52 8.01 -0.34
N ILE A 3 12.35 8.09 0.28
CA ILE A 3 11.20 7.28 -0.10
C ILE A 3 10.81 7.52 -1.56
N HIS A 4 10.91 8.76 -2.03
CA HIS A 4 10.47 9.12 -3.39
C HIS A 4 11.44 8.71 -4.51
N GLN A 5 12.59 8.12 -4.18
CA GLN A 5 13.50 7.58 -5.20
C GLN A 5 13.04 6.24 -5.79
N HIS A 6 12.10 5.55 -5.15
CA HIS A 6 11.69 4.21 -5.56
C HIS A 6 10.75 4.25 -6.76
N THR A 7 10.96 3.30 -7.67
CA THR A 7 10.11 3.09 -8.84
C THR A 7 9.69 1.62 -8.91
N PHE A 8 8.49 1.38 -9.42
CA PHE A 8 7.92 0.04 -9.51
C PHE A 8 7.18 -0.15 -10.82
N THR A 9 6.85 -1.40 -11.12
CA THR A 9 5.96 -1.78 -12.21
C THR A 9 4.72 -2.42 -11.61
N THR A 10 3.53 -2.05 -12.09
CA THR A 10 2.27 -2.64 -11.64
C THR A 10 2.09 -4.05 -12.18
N VAL A 11 1.10 -4.77 -11.61
CA VAL A 11 0.70 -6.09 -12.11
C VAL A 11 0.21 -6.06 -13.56
N ASN A 12 -0.12 -4.88 -14.08
CA ASN A 12 -0.53 -4.67 -15.48
C ASN A 12 0.63 -4.19 -16.37
N GLY A 13 1.83 -4.01 -15.81
CA GLY A 13 3.00 -3.55 -16.56
C GLY A 13 3.19 -2.04 -16.62
N ASP A 14 2.36 -1.25 -15.93
CA ASP A 14 2.46 0.20 -15.92
C ASP A 14 3.53 0.68 -14.91
N PRO A 15 4.21 1.80 -15.18
CA PRO A 15 5.20 2.32 -14.25
C PRO A 15 4.54 3.04 -13.06
N VAL A 16 5.16 2.91 -11.88
CA VAL A 16 4.85 3.71 -10.69
C VAL A 16 6.13 4.38 -10.24
N ASP A 17 6.20 5.70 -10.34
CA ASP A 17 7.36 6.49 -9.98
C ASP A 17 6.99 7.41 -8.81
N LEU A 18 7.50 7.08 -7.61
CA LEU A 18 7.19 7.87 -6.42
C LEU A 18 7.76 9.29 -6.49
N ALA A 19 8.75 9.54 -7.35
CA ALA A 19 9.28 10.90 -7.54
C ALA A 19 8.21 11.87 -8.09
N THR A 20 7.18 11.35 -8.76
CA THR A 20 6.06 12.15 -9.25
C THR A 20 5.00 12.42 -8.21
N MET A 21 5.16 11.90 -6.99
CA MET A 21 4.15 11.91 -5.93
C MET A 21 4.61 12.67 -4.68
N THR A 22 5.60 13.54 -4.79
CA THR A 22 6.13 14.29 -3.63
C THR A 22 5.11 15.24 -3.02
N ASP A 23 4.13 15.68 -3.80
CA ASP A 23 3.03 16.54 -3.35
C ASP A 23 1.79 15.76 -2.91
N LYS A 24 1.90 14.43 -2.85
CA LYS A 24 0.79 13.53 -2.46
C LYS A 24 1.04 12.92 -1.09
N VAL A 25 -0.06 12.59 -0.41
CA VAL A 25 -0.04 11.69 0.74
C VAL A 25 -0.17 10.27 0.18
N ILE A 26 0.74 9.38 0.59
CA ILE A 26 0.79 8.02 0.03
C ILE A 26 0.46 7.02 1.14
N LEU A 27 -0.51 6.15 0.88
CA LEU A 27 -0.81 5.01 1.75
C LEU A 27 -0.26 3.74 1.08
N VAL A 28 0.78 3.17 1.68
CA VAL A 28 1.40 1.92 1.23
C VAL A 28 0.82 0.78 2.02
N VAL A 29 0.34 -0.27 1.34
CA VAL A 29 -0.31 -1.42 1.97
C VAL A 29 0.24 -2.70 1.37
N ASN A 30 0.69 -3.65 2.19
CA ASN A 30 1.02 -4.99 1.70
C ASN A 30 -0.26 -5.83 1.68
N THR A 31 -0.54 -6.48 0.57
CA THR A 31 -1.84 -7.08 0.29
C THR A 31 -1.73 -8.57 -0.07
N ALA A 32 -2.87 -9.26 0.00
CA ALA A 32 -3.00 -10.65 -0.41
C ALA A 32 -4.44 -10.93 -0.87
N SER A 33 -4.60 -11.94 -1.74
CA SER A 33 -5.89 -12.28 -2.34
C SER A 33 -6.68 -13.34 -1.55
N GLN A 34 -6.05 -14.06 -0.63
CA GLN A 34 -6.64 -15.21 0.07
C GLN A 34 -6.64 -15.07 1.59
N CYS A 35 -6.52 -13.84 2.09
CA CYS A 35 -6.50 -13.53 3.51
C CYS A 35 -7.91 -13.27 4.05
N GLY A 36 -8.15 -13.54 5.33
CA GLY A 36 -9.38 -13.12 6.01
C GLY A 36 -9.59 -11.61 6.02
N TRP A 37 -8.53 -10.82 5.82
CA TRP A 37 -8.58 -9.36 5.75
C TRP A 37 -8.70 -8.82 4.31
N THR A 38 -8.81 -9.68 3.29
CA THR A 38 -8.81 -9.27 1.87
C THR A 38 -9.98 -8.33 1.54
N TRP A 39 -11.07 -8.36 2.32
CA TRP A 39 -12.16 -7.40 2.18
C TRP A 39 -11.70 -5.95 2.36
N GLN A 40 -10.55 -5.72 2.99
CA GLN A 40 -10.00 -4.36 3.12
C GLN A 40 -9.70 -3.70 1.77
N TYR A 41 -9.53 -4.48 0.69
CA TYR A 41 -9.42 -3.90 -0.65
C TYR A 41 -10.61 -2.98 -0.98
N ASP A 42 -11.83 -3.38 -0.60
CA ASP A 42 -13.03 -2.58 -0.89
C ASP A 42 -12.99 -1.25 -0.15
N GLN A 43 -12.53 -1.25 1.10
CA GLN A 43 -12.38 -0.02 1.89
C GLN A 43 -11.21 0.83 1.41
N LEU A 44 -10.12 0.22 0.95
CA LEU A 44 -9.01 0.97 0.35
C LEU A 44 -9.47 1.70 -0.90
N GLU A 45 -10.28 1.05 -1.74
CA GLU A 45 -10.82 1.69 -2.94
C GLU A 45 -11.80 2.81 -2.57
N GLU A 46 -12.65 2.59 -1.58
CA GLU A 46 -13.56 3.63 -1.07
C GLU A 46 -12.77 4.85 -0.58
N LEU A 47 -11.76 4.62 0.25
CA LEU A 47 -10.89 5.68 0.75
C LEU A 47 -10.22 6.45 -0.39
N TYR A 48 -9.70 5.73 -1.37
CA TYR A 48 -9.06 6.33 -2.54
C TYR A 48 -10.02 7.20 -3.34
N GLN A 49 -11.23 6.70 -3.62
CA GLN A 49 -12.23 7.47 -4.36
C GLN A 49 -12.64 8.76 -3.63
N ILE A 50 -12.73 8.72 -2.31
CA ILE A 50 -13.09 9.90 -1.52
C ILE A 50 -11.98 10.96 -1.55
N TYR A 51 -10.70 10.56 -1.42
CA TYR A 51 -9.62 11.50 -1.14
C TYR A 51 -8.62 11.69 -2.28
N LYS A 52 -8.72 10.96 -3.39
CA LYS A 52 -7.75 11.07 -4.49
C LYS A 52 -7.65 12.50 -5.05
N ASP A 53 -8.75 13.21 -5.16
CA ASP A 53 -8.76 14.59 -5.67
C ASP A 53 -8.20 15.59 -4.67
N GLN A 54 -8.09 15.19 -3.40
CA GLN A 54 -7.46 15.97 -2.35
C GLN A 54 -5.97 15.66 -2.18
N GLY A 55 -5.44 14.70 -2.93
CA GLY A 55 -4.02 14.38 -2.93
C GLY A 55 -3.62 13.04 -2.32
N LEU A 56 -4.57 12.12 -2.11
CA LEU A 56 -4.24 10.76 -1.65
C LEU A 56 -3.89 9.86 -2.84
N VAL A 57 -2.81 9.09 -2.69
CA VAL A 57 -2.51 7.94 -3.54
C VAL A 57 -2.42 6.70 -2.65
N VAL A 58 -3.10 5.63 -3.05
CA VAL A 58 -2.98 4.32 -2.41
C VAL A 58 -2.13 3.44 -3.33
N VAL A 59 -1.12 2.77 -2.78
CA VAL A 59 -0.27 1.85 -3.54
C VAL A 59 -0.26 0.50 -2.82
N ALA A 60 -0.77 -0.53 -3.49
CA ALA A 60 -0.80 -1.89 -2.95
C ALA A 60 0.42 -2.69 -3.39
N PHE A 61 0.97 -3.46 -2.46
CA PHE A 61 2.13 -4.32 -2.66
C PHE A 61 1.75 -5.77 -2.35
N PRO A 62 1.24 -6.52 -3.33
CA PRO A 62 0.94 -7.94 -3.12
C PRO A 62 2.17 -8.71 -2.68
N SER A 63 2.02 -9.58 -1.68
CA SER A 63 3.11 -10.37 -1.12
C SER A 63 2.62 -11.72 -0.63
N ASN A 64 3.41 -12.76 -0.88
CA ASN A 64 3.12 -14.12 -0.41
C ASN A 64 3.79 -14.45 0.94
N ASN A 65 4.35 -13.46 1.62
CA ASN A 65 5.15 -13.67 2.83
C ASN A 65 4.33 -14.14 4.04
N PHE A 66 3.04 -13.82 4.09
CA PHE A 66 2.21 -14.11 5.26
C PHE A 66 1.19 -15.20 4.95
N GLY A 67 1.41 -16.39 5.49
CA GLY A 67 0.50 -17.52 5.33
C GLY A 67 0.37 -18.04 3.90
N ASN A 68 1.28 -17.69 3.00
CA ASN A 68 1.21 -18.06 1.58
C ASN A 68 -0.13 -17.70 0.94
N GLN A 69 -0.67 -16.53 1.28
CA GLN A 69 -2.02 -16.11 0.88
C GLN A 69 -2.05 -15.28 -0.40
N GLU A 70 -0.91 -15.17 -1.09
CA GLU A 70 -0.82 -14.56 -2.42
C GLU A 70 0.00 -15.47 -3.35
N PRO A 71 -0.46 -16.70 -3.62
CA PRO A 71 0.32 -17.66 -4.42
C PRO A 71 0.23 -17.42 -5.93
N GLY A 72 -0.69 -16.57 -6.39
CA GLY A 72 -0.95 -16.35 -7.80
C GLY A 72 0.14 -15.57 -8.53
N THR A 73 0.05 -15.57 -9.86
CA THR A 73 0.89 -14.74 -10.72
C THR A 73 0.42 -13.29 -10.70
N ASP A 74 1.26 -12.38 -11.21
CA ASP A 74 0.86 -10.96 -11.35
C ASP A 74 -0.40 -10.82 -12.21
N GLN A 75 -0.54 -11.62 -13.28
CA GLN A 75 -1.74 -11.60 -14.11
C GLN A 75 -2.98 -12.02 -13.34
N GLU A 76 -2.88 -13.08 -12.52
CA GLU A 76 -4.00 -13.54 -11.67
C GLU A 76 -4.37 -12.48 -10.64
N ILE A 77 -3.37 -11.82 -10.04
CA ILE A 77 -3.59 -10.73 -9.09
C ILE A 77 -4.28 -9.56 -9.77
N ALA A 78 -3.84 -9.19 -10.99
CA ALA A 78 -4.44 -8.11 -11.76
C ALA A 78 -5.92 -8.38 -12.03
N GLU A 79 -6.27 -9.60 -12.45
CA GLU A 79 -7.64 -9.99 -12.70
C GLU A 79 -8.49 -9.96 -11.41
N PHE A 80 -7.96 -10.49 -10.32
CA PHE A 80 -8.64 -10.50 -9.03
C PHE A 80 -8.95 -9.07 -8.57
N CYS A 81 -7.96 -8.18 -8.59
CA CYS A 81 -8.14 -6.80 -8.17
C CYS A 81 -9.12 -6.05 -9.06
N SER A 82 -9.07 -6.25 -10.38
CA SER A 82 -9.93 -5.52 -11.32
C SER A 82 -11.35 -6.04 -11.35
N THR A 83 -11.55 -7.36 -11.29
CA THR A 83 -12.88 -7.96 -11.45
C THR A 83 -13.62 -8.15 -10.13
N THR A 84 -12.93 -8.59 -9.08
CA THR A 84 -13.57 -8.90 -7.79
C THR A 84 -13.71 -7.65 -6.92
N HIS A 85 -12.68 -6.81 -6.86
CA HIS A 85 -12.66 -5.63 -6.00
C HIS A 85 -12.72 -4.31 -6.75
N LYS A 86 -12.62 -4.33 -8.08
CA LYS A 86 -12.71 -3.15 -8.96
C LYS A 86 -11.75 -2.03 -8.53
N ILE A 87 -10.51 -2.43 -8.22
CA ILE A 87 -9.46 -1.52 -7.74
C ILE A 87 -9.02 -0.58 -8.85
N THR A 88 -8.93 0.71 -8.55
CA THR A 88 -8.44 1.73 -9.50
C THR A 88 -7.11 2.35 -9.11
N PHE A 89 -6.64 2.14 -7.86
CA PHE A 89 -5.31 2.59 -7.46
C PHE A 89 -4.22 1.61 -7.93
N PRO A 90 -2.93 2.03 -7.96
CA PRO A 90 -1.85 1.16 -8.41
C PRO A 90 -1.66 -0.08 -7.53
N VAL A 91 -1.54 -1.24 -8.19
CA VAL A 91 -1.17 -2.51 -7.56
C VAL A 91 0.16 -2.95 -8.15
N VAL A 92 1.20 -2.95 -7.33
CA VAL A 92 2.58 -3.25 -7.76
C VAL A 92 2.74 -4.76 -7.96
N ALA A 93 3.63 -5.15 -8.87
CA ALA A 93 3.99 -6.56 -9.09
C ALA A 93 4.39 -7.21 -7.76
N LYS A 94 3.99 -8.47 -7.58
CA LYS A 94 4.23 -9.22 -6.34
C LYS A 94 5.71 -9.17 -5.95
N SER A 95 5.97 -8.90 -4.67
CA SER A 95 7.33 -8.83 -4.13
C SER A 95 7.34 -9.30 -2.67
N ASP A 96 8.55 -9.50 -2.14
CA ASP A 96 8.72 -9.75 -0.71
C ASP A 96 8.73 -8.43 0.04
N VAL A 97 7.99 -8.35 1.14
CA VAL A 97 7.95 -7.15 2.00
C VAL A 97 8.68 -7.36 3.33
N ILE A 98 9.17 -8.59 3.57
CA ILE A 98 10.05 -8.95 4.69
C ILE A 98 11.15 -9.90 4.18
N GLY A 99 12.15 -10.16 5.02
CA GLY A 99 13.19 -11.17 4.75
C GLY A 99 14.32 -10.64 3.88
N ASN A 100 15.15 -11.56 3.37
CA ASN A 100 16.40 -11.22 2.68
C ASN A 100 16.19 -10.50 1.35
N ASN A 101 15.05 -10.73 0.70
CA ASN A 101 14.70 -10.10 -0.57
C ASN A 101 13.68 -8.97 -0.40
N GLN A 102 13.59 -8.44 0.82
CA GLN A 102 12.64 -7.36 1.13
C GLN A 102 12.73 -6.23 0.12
N ASN A 103 11.58 -5.82 -0.38
CA ASN A 103 11.41 -4.63 -1.21
C ASN A 103 12.10 -3.42 -0.55
N LEU A 104 12.88 -2.68 -1.32
CA LEU A 104 13.70 -1.59 -0.77
C LEU A 104 12.87 -0.45 -0.18
N LEU A 105 11.68 -0.17 -0.71
CA LEU A 105 10.79 0.80 -0.10
C LEU A 105 10.39 0.35 1.30
N PHE A 106 10.01 -0.92 1.46
CA PHE A 106 9.66 -1.46 2.77
C PHE A 106 10.84 -1.42 3.74
N ALA A 107 12.06 -1.69 3.25
CA ALA A 107 13.25 -1.55 4.09
C ALA A 107 13.39 -0.13 4.62
N ASP A 108 13.17 0.89 3.79
CA ASP A 108 13.20 2.30 4.21
C ASP A 108 12.07 2.61 5.21
N LEU A 109 10.86 2.14 4.93
CA LEU A 109 9.71 2.37 5.82
C LEU A 109 9.92 1.74 7.20
N VAL A 110 10.50 0.54 7.25
CA VAL A 110 10.86 -0.12 8.50
C VAL A 110 11.92 0.68 9.25
N ALA A 111 12.96 1.15 8.55
CA ALA A 111 14.02 1.94 9.16
C ALA A 111 13.48 3.25 9.76
N ILE A 112 12.52 3.89 9.11
CA ILE A 112 11.93 5.15 9.58
C ILE A 112 10.98 4.93 10.75
N THR A 113 10.11 3.91 10.67
CA THR A 113 9.02 3.71 11.66
C THR A 113 9.41 2.78 12.80
N GLY A 114 10.40 1.92 12.60
CA GLY A 114 10.72 0.84 13.54
C GLY A 114 9.73 -0.32 13.51
N HIS A 115 8.81 -0.35 12.53
CA HIS A 115 7.76 -1.37 12.43
C HIS A 115 7.88 -2.15 11.13
N GLN A 116 8.11 -3.48 11.24
CA GLN A 116 8.00 -4.43 10.13
C GLN A 116 6.52 -4.74 9.87
N PRO A 117 6.13 -5.06 8.63
CA PRO A 117 4.85 -5.70 8.40
C PRO A 117 4.78 -7.01 9.20
N GLN A 118 3.67 -7.22 9.90
CA GLN A 118 3.47 -8.40 10.77
C GLN A 118 2.45 -9.38 10.17
N TRP A 119 1.66 -8.91 9.23
CA TRP A 119 0.66 -9.69 8.52
C TRP A 119 0.26 -8.96 7.25
N ASN A 120 -0.67 -9.54 6.47
CA ASN A 120 -1.25 -8.87 5.31
C ASN A 120 -2.04 -7.63 5.75
N PHE A 121 -2.13 -6.63 4.88
CA PHE A 121 -2.86 -5.38 5.11
C PHE A 121 -2.32 -4.53 6.27
N ASN A 122 -1.02 -4.61 6.50
CA ASN A 122 -0.31 -3.59 7.27
C ASN A 122 -0.10 -2.36 6.39
N LYS A 123 -0.06 -1.18 7.00
CA LYS A 123 -0.14 0.08 6.28
C LYS A 123 0.90 1.07 6.76
N TYR A 124 1.45 1.84 5.83
CA TYR A 124 2.32 2.98 6.13
C TYR A 124 1.73 4.22 5.47
N LEU A 125 1.39 5.22 6.26
CA LEU A 125 0.85 6.49 5.79
C LEU A 125 1.99 7.51 5.73
N ILE A 126 2.31 7.97 4.53
CA ILE A 126 3.46 8.82 4.23
C ILE A 126 2.96 10.24 3.94
N SER A 127 3.41 11.22 4.69
CA SER A 127 3.06 12.62 4.48
C SER A 127 3.67 13.17 3.19
N LYS A 128 3.18 14.31 2.73
CA LYS A 128 3.77 15.04 1.59
C LYS A 128 5.26 15.26 1.87
N SER A 129 6.08 15.06 0.84
CA SER A 129 7.55 15.14 0.93
C SER A 129 8.17 14.18 1.93
N ALA A 130 7.41 13.17 2.39
CA ALA A 130 7.86 12.13 3.33
C ALA A 130 8.40 12.70 4.66
N GLY A 131 7.83 13.81 5.14
CA GLY A 131 8.23 14.41 6.41
C GLY A 131 7.91 13.51 7.61
N THR A 132 6.81 12.75 7.55
CA THR A 132 6.42 11.77 8.56
C THR A 132 5.90 10.51 7.91
N VAL A 133 6.08 9.36 8.61
CA VAL A 133 5.52 8.07 8.22
C VAL A 133 4.89 7.45 9.46
N LYS A 134 3.64 7.01 9.34
CA LYS A 134 2.92 6.36 10.44
C LYS A 134 2.47 4.96 10.04
N PHE A 135 2.71 3.99 10.92
CA PHE A 135 2.36 2.59 10.71
C PHE A 135 1.00 2.27 11.33
N PHE A 136 0.19 1.48 10.64
CA PHE A 136 -1.07 0.90 11.12
C PHE A 136 -1.08 -0.58 10.79
N ASP A 137 -1.44 -1.43 11.77
CA ASP A 137 -1.52 -2.86 11.52
C ASP A 137 -2.84 -3.26 10.85
N GLN A 138 -3.03 -4.57 10.63
CA GLN A 138 -4.21 -5.10 9.93
C GLN A 138 -5.53 -4.87 10.69
N ASN A 139 -5.48 -4.64 11.99
CA ASN A 139 -6.68 -4.42 12.79
C ASN A 139 -7.27 -3.01 12.60
N ILE A 140 -6.47 -2.08 12.11
CA ILE A 140 -6.94 -0.74 11.75
C ILE A 140 -7.36 -0.79 10.30
N ASN A 141 -8.67 -0.88 10.04
CA ASN A 141 -9.16 -0.92 8.67
C ASN A 141 -9.04 0.46 7.99
N PRO A 142 -9.08 0.50 6.64
CA PRO A 142 -8.85 1.75 5.91
C PRO A 142 -9.82 2.89 6.22
N MET A 143 -11.04 2.57 6.65
CA MET A 143 -12.06 3.58 6.97
C MET A 143 -12.17 3.83 8.48
N ASP A 144 -11.23 3.29 9.27
CA ASP A 144 -11.19 3.52 10.72
C ASP A 144 -10.91 5.00 11.02
N GLN A 145 -11.61 5.53 12.02
CA GLN A 145 -11.49 6.96 12.37
C GLN A 145 -10.05 7.34 12.74
N VAL A 146 -9.30 6.43 13.37
CA VAL A 146 -7.90 6.67 13.73
C VAL A 146 -7.06 6.98 12.47
N LEU A 147 -7.25 6.21 11.39
CA LEU A 147 -6.55 6.43 10.13
C LEU A 147 -7.07 7.68 9.42
N LEU A 148 -8.39 7.87 9.39
CA LEU A 148 -8.99 9.03 8.72
C LEU A 148 -8.55 10.34 9.36
N ASP A 149 -8.44 10.41 10.68
CA ASP A 149 -7.99 11.63 11.39
C ASP A 149 -6.56 12.00 10.98
N GLU A 150 -5.66 11.02 10.93
CA GLU A 150 -4.29 11.25 10.48
C GLU A 150 -4.24 11.69 9.01
N LEU A 151 -4.98 10.99 8.16
CA LEU A 151 -5.03 11.29 6.73
C LEU A 151 -5.52 12.70 6.47
N THR A 152 -6.63 13.11 7.08
CA THR A 152 -7.21 14.43 6.82
C THR A 152 -6.31 15.56 7.30
N GLN A 153 -5.57 15.37 8.40
CA GLN A 153 -4.56 16.32 8.84
C GLN A 153 -3.45 16.48 7.81
N LEU A 154 -2.99 15.38 7.22
CA LEU A 154 -1.90 15.41 6.24
C LEU A 154 -2.32 16.02 4.90
N LEU A 155 -3.60 15.93 4.56
CA LEU A 155 -4.14 16.47 3.30
C LEU A 155 -4.40 17.98 3.36
N ASN A 156 -4.49 18.53 4.54
CA ASN A 156 -4.77 19.98 4.74
C ASN A 156 -3.54 20.86 4.50
#